data_11d73c61047c01b0c8d148a1af8e64c6
#
_entry.id   11d73c61047c01b0c8d148a1af8e64c6
#
_cell.length_a   1.000
_cell.length_b   1.000
_cell.length_c   1.000
_cell.angle_alpha   90.00
_cell.angle_beta   90.00
_cell.angle_gamma   90.00
#
_symmetry.space_group_name_H-M   'P 1'
#
loop_
_entity.id
_entity.type
_entity.pdbx_description
1 polymer ?
#
loop_
_entity_poly.entity_id
_entity_poly.type
_entity_poly.pdbx_seq_one_letter_code
_entity_poly.pdbx_strand_id
1 'polypeptide(L)'
;MAYKGKFRPQNYKKYKGDHTKIIYRSGWELTFMKYLDRQPEVLRWSSEEIIIPYRSPIDNRIHRYYPDFWVKTIQGESLIEIKPKKQTKAPIRNPKHKRRFLKEVRVWGINEAKWKAAQEFCENKGWKWQIITEDTLTTK
;
A
#
# COMPACT_ATOMS: atom_id res chain seq x y z
N MET A 1 -14.87 4.64 7.48
CA MET A 1 -14.48 4.64 8.90
C MET A 1 -13.15 3.95 9.09
N ALA A 2 -12.25 4.62 9.80
CA ALA A 2 -10.96 4.01 10.14
C ALA A 2 -11.21 2.84 11.10
N TYR A 3 -10.55 1.72 10.82
CA TYR A 3 -10.81 0.46 11.49
C TYR A 3 -9.47 -0.26 11.57
N LYS A 4 -8.91 -0.38 12.75
CA LYS A 4 -7.61 -1.02 12.90
C LYS A 4 -7.59 -2.03 14.03
N GLY A 5 -6.68 -2.99 13.93
CA GLY A 5 -6.50 -4.03 14.91
C GLY A 5 -5.33 -4.92 14.54
N LYS A 6 -5.16 -5.97 15.30
CA LYS A 6 -4.14 -6.97 15.02
C LYS A 6 -4.70 -8.10 14.18
N PHE A 7 -3.96 -8.49 13.14
CA PHE A 7 -4.29 -9.64 12.31
C PHE A 7 -3.52 -10.86 12.79
N ARG A 8 -4.20 -11.97 12.99
CA ARG A 8 -3.57 -13.24 13.36
C ARG A 8 -3.73 -14.22 12.21
N PRO A 9 -2.66 -14.49 11.45
CA PRO A 9 -2.75 -15.41 10.32
C PRO A 9 -2.97 -16.86 10.77
N GLN A 10 -3.74 -17.61 9.99
CA GLN A 10 -3.90 -19.04 10.18
C GLN A 10 -2.66 -19.78 9.65
N ASN A 11 -2.07 -19.27 8.57
CA ASN A 11 -0.89 -19.83 7.93
C ASN A 11 0.32 -18.97 8.23
N TYR A 12 0.65 -18.82 9.50
CA TYR A 12 1.67 -17.87 9.95
C TYR A 12 3.04 -18.09 9.32
N LYS A 13 3.34 -19.31 8.85
CA LYS A 13 4.63 -19.60 8.20
C LYS A 13 4.82 -18.88 6.88
N LYS A 14 3.72 -18.44 6.25
CA LYS A 14 3.78 -17.65 5.02
C LYS A 14 4.25 -16.22 5.27
N TYR A 15 4.05 -15.72 6.48
CA TYR A 15 4.38 -14.33 6.79
C TYR A 15 5.88 -14.15 6.94
N LYS A 16 6.44 -13.19 6.21
CA LYS A 16 7.84 -12.82 6.32
C LYS A 16 7.98 -11.67 7.32
N GLY A 17 8.38 -12.01 8.53
CA GLY A 17 8.50 -11.06 9.63
C GLY A 17 7.85 -11.61 10.88
N ASP A 18 7.58 -10.74 11.84
CA ASP A 18 6.95 -11.15 13.10
C ASP A 18 5.44 -11.21 12.94
N HIS A 19 4.90 -12.41 12.74
CA HIS A 19 3.47 -12.63 12.53
C HIS A 19 2.59 -12.26 13.74
N THR A 20 3.20 -12.03 14.90
CA THR A 20 2.46 -11.62 16.09
C THR A 20 2.24 -10.11 16.16
N LYS A 21 2.85 -9.35 15.24
CA LYS A 21 2.80 -7.88 15.24
C LYS A 21 2.16 -7.31 13.98
N ILE A 22 1.36 -8.08 13.27
CA ILE A 22 0.69 -7.62 12.06
C ILE A 22 -0.50 -6.74 12.44
N ILE A 23 -0.51 -5.52 11.91
CA ILE A 23 -1.57 -4.55 12.18
C ILE A 23 -2.26 -4.18 10.87
N TYR A 24 -3.60 -4.30 10.83
CA TYR A 24 -4.38 -3.71 9.74
C TYR A 24 -4.88 -2.34 10.18
N ARG A 25 -4.88 -1.39 9.25
CA ARG A 25 -5.27 0.00 9.53
C ARG A 25 -6.59 0.38 8.88
N SER A 26 -7.20 -0.57 8.16
CA SER A 26 -8.50 -0.37 7.52
C SER A 26 -9.15 -1.72 7.28
N GLY A 27 -10.47 -1.71 7.02
CA GLY A 27 -11.18 -2.93 6.67
C GLY A 27 -10.69 -3.55 5.37
N TRP A 28 -10.28 -2.70 4.41
CA TRP A 28 -9.73 -3.18 3.13
C TRP A 28 -8.41 -3.92 3.34
N GLU A 29 -7.54 -3.40 4.20
CA GLU A 29 -6.30 -4.09 4.53
C GLU A 29 -6.57 -5.44 5.18
N LEU A 30 -7.52 -5.49 6.11
CA LEU A 30 -7.90 -6.74 6.75
C LEU A 30 -8.41 -7.76 5.73
N THR A 31 -9.27 -7.33 4.81
CA THR A 31 -9.79 -8.18 3.74
C THR A 31 -8.64 -8.74 2.90
N PHE A 32 -7.69 -7.90 2.55
CA PHE A 32 -6.55 -8.32 1.73
C PHE A 32 -5.63 -9.25 2.50
N MET A 33 -5.39 -9.01 3.78
CA MET A 33 -4.57 -9.89 4.62
C MET A 33 -5.17 -11.29 4.71
N LYS A 34 -6.50 -11.39 4.84
CA LYS A 34 -7.18 -12.68 4.84
C LYS A 34 -6.98 -13.40 3.50
N TYR A 35 -7.06 -12.66 2.41
CA TYR A 35 -6.82 -13.20 1.08
C TYR A 35 -5.38 -13.75 0.97
N LEU A 36 -4.38 -12.94 1.35
CA LEU A 36 -2.98 -13.35 1.28
C LEU A 36 -2.70 -14.60 2.12
N ASP A 37 -3.29 -14.64 3.30
CA ASP A 37 -3.08 -15.76 4.22
C ASP A 37 -3.66 -17.07 3.69
N ARG A 38 -4.78 -17.00 2.98
CA ARG A 38 -5.56 -18.18 2.59
C ARG A 38 -5.29 -18.67 1.18
N GLN A 39 -4.82 -17.82 0.26
CA GLN A 39 -4.64 -18.20 -1.14
C GLN A 39 -3.41 -19.08 -1.32
N PRO A 40 -3.57 -20.27 -1.92
CA PRO A 40 -2.43 -21.18 -2.14
C PRO A 40 -1.35 -20.60 -3.04
N GLU A 41 -1.69 -19.74 -4.02
CA GLU A 41 -0.71 -19.13 -4.91
C GLU A 41 0.18 -18.11 -4.21
N VAL A 42 -0.22 -17.61 -3.06
CA VAL A 42 0.62 -16.70 -2.26
C VAL A 42 1.57 -17.55 -1.42
N LEU A 43 2.84 -17.53 -1.78
CA LEU A 43 3.87 -18.31 -1.10
C LEU A 43 4.33 -17.61 0.20
N ARG A 44 4.51 -16.30 0.12
CA ARG A 44 4.92 -15.48 1.27
C ARG A 44 4.37 -14.07 1.11
N TRP A 45 4.24 -13.36 2.23
CA TRP A 45 3.79 -11.97 2.23
C TRP A 45 4.25 -11.25 3.48
N SER A 46 4.26 -9.93 3.44
CA SER A 46 4.51 -9.10 4.62
C SER A 46 3.71 -7.81 4.54
N SER A 47 3.53 -7.17 5.68
CA SER A 47 2.81 -5.90 5.82
C SER A 47 3.76 -4.86 6.39
N GLU A 48 3.98 -3.77 5.65
CA GLU A 48 4.78 -2.63 6.09
C GLU A 48 6.21 -2.98 6.53
N GLU A 49 6.80 -4.02 5.93
CA GLU A 49 8.16 -4.45 6.24
C GLU A 49 9.21 -3.90 5.28
N ILE A 50 8.79 -3.52 4.07
CA ILE A 50 9.70 -2.97 3.06
C ILE A 50 9.78 -1.47 3.26
N ILE A 51 11.00 -0.92 3.24
CA ILE A 51 11.23 0.52 3.41
C ILE A 51 11.81 1.08 2.12
N ILE A 52 11.16 2.09 1.56
CA ILE A 52 11.62 2.76 0.34
C ILE A 52 11.87 4.23 0.66
N PRO A 53 13.11 4.71 0.53
CA PRO A 53 13.37 6.13 0.69
C PRO A 53 12.81 6.91 -0.50
N TYR A 54 12.23 8.07 -0.23
CA TYR A 54 11.76 8.97 -1.27
C TYR A 54 12.00 10.40 -0.84
N ARG A 55 12.12 11.31 -1.80
CA ARG A 55 12.25 12.74 -1.50
C ARG A 55 10.88 13.39 -1.52
N SER A 56 10.47 13.94 -0.38
CA SER A 56 9.17 14.61 -0.28
C SER A 56 9.19 15.96 -0.99
N PRO A 57 8.17 16.26 -1.81
CA PRO A 57 8.09 17.58 -2.46
C PRO A 57 7.70 18.69 -1.48
N ILE A 58 7.28 18.36 -0.27
CA ILE A 58 6.85 19.35 0.72
C ILE A 58 8.04 20.03 1.41
N ASP A 59 9.02 19.22 1.84
CA ASP A 59 10.19 19.74 2.57
C ASP A 59 11.51 19.45 1.88
N ASN A 60 11.47 18.80 0.71
CA ASN A 60 12.65 18.42 -0.08
C ASN A 60 13.64 17.53 0.70
N ARG A 61 13.15 16.78 1.67
CA ARG A 61 13.95 15.85 2.47
C ARG A 61 13.62 14.42 2.13
N ILE A 62 14.54 13.50 2.48
CA ILE A 62 14.33 12.08 2.31
C ILE A 62 13.47 11.56 3.45
N HIS A 63 12.39 10.88 3.11
CA HIS A 63 11.47 10.25 4.04
C HIS A 63 11.41 8.75 3.76
N ARG A 64 10.84 8.00 4.69
CA ARG A 64 10.64 6.56 4.54
C ARG A 64 9.21 6.30 4.11
N TYR A 65 9.08 5.49 3.04
CA TYR A 65 7.79 5.01 2.58
C TYR A 65 7.70 3.52 2.87
N TYR A 66 6.60 3.10 3.49
CA TYR A 66 6.31 1.71 3.79
C TYR A 66 5.14 1.28 2.93
N PRO A 67 5.36 0.64 1.77
CA PRO A 67 4.25 0.08 1.00
C PRO A 67 3.43 -0.87 1.84
N ASP A 68 2.13 -0.94 1.58
CA ASP A 68 1.24 -1.73 2.44
C ASP A 68 1.63 -3.19 2.49
N PHE A 69 1.96 -3.81 1.33
CA PHE A 69 2.24 -5.24 1.28
C PHE A 69 3.34 -5.59 0.31
N TRP A 70 4.12 -6.58 0.68
CA TRP A 70 5.00 -7.33 -0.20
C TRP A 70 4.41 -8.73 -0.35
N VAL A 71 4.37 -9.26 -1.59
CA VAL A 71 3.75 -10.55 -1.88
C VAL A 71 4.64 -11.35 -2.83
N LYS A 72 4.85 -12.61 -2.50
CA LYS A 72 5.60 -13.54 -3.36
C LYS A 72 4.69 -14.67 -3.83
N THR A 73 4.68 -14.88 -5.13
CA THR A 73 3.99 -16.01 -5.77
C THR A 73 4.98 -16.75 -6.64
N ILE A 74 4.56 -17.83 -7.27
CA ILE A 74 5.42 -18.56 -8.24
C ILE A 74 5.76 -17.69 -9.46
N GLN A 75 4.96 -16.66 -9.74
CA GLN A 75 5.19 -15.76 -10.86
C GLN A 75 6.17 -14.63 -10.53
N GLY A 76 6.52 -14.44 -9.26
CA GLY A 76 7.45 -13.40 -8.84
C GLY A 76 6.97 -12.65 -7.63
N GLU A 77 7.60 -11.50 -7.38
CA GLU A 77 7.34 -10.68 -6.21
C GLU A 77 6.69 -9.36 -6.63
N SER A 78 5.87 -8.82 -5.73
CA SER A 78 5.14 -7.57 -5.97
C SER A 78 5.11 -6.72 -4.71
N LEU A 79 5.11 -5.40 -4.90
CA LEU A 79 4.73 -4.47 -3.84
C LEU A 79 3.33 -3.95 -4.15
N ILE A 80 2.50 -3.87 -3.14
CA ILE A 80 1.09 -3.53 -3.30
C ILE A 80 0.71 -2.42 -2.31
N GLU A 81 0.03 -1.42 -2.84
CA GLU A 81 -0.55 -0.33 -2.07
C GLU A 81 -2.06 -0.38 -2.21
N ILE A 82 -2.79 -0.24 -1.11
CA ILE A 82 -4.26 -0.19 -1.14
C ILE A 82 -4.69 1.26 -0.97
N LYS A 83 -5.42 1.78 -1.94
CA LYS A 83 -5.91 3.16 -1.94
C LYS A 83 -7.33 3.24 -2.49
N PRO A 84 -8.17 4.14 -1.96
CA PRO A 84 -9.43 4.44 -2.62
C PRO A 84 -9.18 4.93 -4.04
N LYS A 85 -10.02 4.49 -4.98
CA LYS A 85 -9.89 4.86 -6.40
C LYS A 85 -9.80 6.38 -6.58
N LYS A 86 -10.57 7.11 -5.80
CA LYS A 86 -10.58 8.56 -5.81
C LYS A 86 -9.18 9.15 -5.55
N GLN A 87 -8.36 8.50 -4.73
CA GLN A 87 -7.01 8.96 -4.40
C GLN A 87 -5.94 8.52 -5.39
N THR A 88 -6.31 7.75 -6.41
CA THR A 88 -5.39 7.36 -7.48
C THR A 88 -5.35 8.37 -8.61
N LYS A 89 -6.13 9.43 -8.51
CA LYS A 89 -6.22 10.50 -9.51
C LYS A 89 -5.94 11.85 -8.88
N ALA A 90 -5.50 12.80 -9.70
CA ALA A 90 -5.26 14.15 -9.22
C ALA A 90 -6.54 14.77 -8.65
N PRO A 91 -6.44 15.55 -7.56
CA PRO A 91 -7.62 16.19 -6.99
C PRO A 91 -8.23 17.20 -7.96
N ILE A 92 -9.55 17.33 -7.87
CA ILE A 92 -10.32 18.26 -8.71
C ILE A 92 -10.49 19.57 -7.95
N ARG A 93 -10.17 20.68 -8.61
CA ARG A 93 -10.33 22.01 -8.02
C ARG A 93 -11.79 22.26 -7.66
N ASN A 94 -12.02 22.68 -6.41
CA ASN A 94 -13.36 23.04 -5.94
C ASN A 94 -13.32 24.45 -5.38
N PRO A 95 -13.97 25.44 -6.06
CA PRO A 95 -13.94 26.83 -5.61
C PRO A 95 -14.54 27.05 -4.22
N LYS A 96 -15.45 26.20 -3.79
CA LYS A 96 -16.11 26.31 -2.48
C LYS A 96 -15.26 25.78 -1.33
N HIS A 97 -14.23 24.97 -1.62
CA HIS A 97 -13.41 24.30 -0.61
C HIS A 97 -11.93 24.40 -0.92
N LYS A 98 -11.43 25.64 -0.99
CA LYS A 98 -10.03 25.90 -1.34
C LYS A 98 -9.02 25.23 -0.40
N ARG A 99 -9.28 25.27 0.90
CA ARG A 99 -8.37 24.66 1.89
C ARG A 99 -8.30 23.15 1.73
N ARG A 100 -9.46 22.52 1.51
CA ARG A 100 -9.54 21.08 1.26
C ARG A 100 -8.75 20.73 -0.01
N PHE A 101 -8.96 21.51 -1.06
CA PHE A 101 -8.27 21.26 -2.33
C PHE A 101 -6.76 21.38 -2.17
N LEU A 102 -6.27 22.42 -1.50
CA LEU A 102 -4.83 22.58 -1.28
C LEU A 102 -4.25 21.44 -0.47
N LYS A 103 -4.98 20.96 0.53
CA LYS A 103 -4.56 19.81 1.32
C LYS A 103 -4.49 18.55 0.46
N GLU A 104 -5.49 18.35 -0.40
CA GLU A 104 -5.54 17.20 -1.30
C GLU A 104 -4.40 17.22 -2.31
N VAL A 105 -4.07 18.40 -2.84
CA VAL A 105 -2.95 18.58 -3.75
C VAL A 105 -1.64 18.21 -3.08
N ARG A 106 -1.46 18.63 -1.82
CA ARG A 106 -0.25 18.32 -1.05
C ARG A 106 -0.11 16.81 -0.83
N VAL A 107 -1.20 16.15 -0.41
CA VAL A 107 -1.22 14.70 -0.21
C VAL A 107 -0.95 13.98 -1.53
N TRP A 108 -1.58 14.44 -2.61
CA TRP A 108 -1.37 13.87 -3.94
C TRP A 108 0.11 13.94 -4.37
N GLY A 109 0.75 15.09 -4.16
CA GLY A 109 2.17 15.27 -4.49
C GLY A 109 3.07 14.32 -3.72
N ILE A 110 2.78 14.12 -2.42
CA ILE A 110 3.52 13.17 -1.60
C ILE A 110 3.31 11.74 -2.13
N ASN A 111 2.07 11.37 -2.43
CA ASN A 111 1.76 10.04 -2.94
C ASN A 111 2.44 9.77 -4.29
N GLU A 112 2.43 10.75 -5.20
CA GLU A 112 3.12 10.60 -6.48
C GLU A 112 4.61 10.34 -6.29
N ALA A 113 5.25 11.06 -5.37
CA ALA A 113 6.66 10.88 -5.08
C ALA A 113 6.94 9.49 -4.50
N LYS A 114 6.10 9.05 -3.57
CA LYS A 114 6.19 7.70 -2.98
C LYS A 114 6.05 6.63 -4.05
N TRP A 115 5.03 6.74 -4.90
CA TRP A 115 4.73 5.72 -5.90
C TRP A 115 5.78 5.65 -7.00
N LYS A 116 6.31 6.81 -7.38
CA LYS A 116 7.41 6.85 -8.33
C LYS A 116 8.64 6.15 -7.76
N ALA A 117 8.98 6.41 -6.51
CA ALA A 117 10.09 5.74 -5.83
C ALA A 117 9.85 4.22 -5.74
N ALA A 118 8.60 3.82 -5.46
CA ALA A 118 8.24 2.40 -5.41
C ALA A 118 8.37 1.74 -6.77
N GLN A 119 7.96 2.41 -7.84
CA GLN A 119 8.10 1.89 -9.20
C GLN A 119 9.57 1.67 -9.56
N GLU A 120 10.42 2.64 -9.26
CA GLU A 120 11.86 2.52 -9.51
C GLU A 120 12.48 1.40 -8.69
N PHE A 121 12.08 1.30 -7.42
CA PHE A 121 12.54 0.22 -6.54
C PHE A 121 12.17 -1.14 -7.11
N CYS A 122 10.94 -1.29 -7.57
CA CYS A 122 10.45 -2.55 -8.14
C CYS A 122 11.16 -2.87 -9.45
N GLU A 123 11.39 -1.88 -10.31
CA GLU A 123 12.12 -2.08 -11.55
C GLU A 123 13.53 -2.61 -11.28
N ASN A 124 14.22 -2.04 -10.30
CA ASN A 124 15.58 -2.47 -9.93
C ASN A 124 15.60 -3.89 -9.38
N LYS A 125 14.51 -4.32 -8.72
CA LYS A 125 14.40 -5.66 -8.13
C LYS A 125 13.81 -6.70 -9.09
N GLY A 126 13.25 -6.26 -10.21
CA GLY A 126 12.48 -7.14 -11.07
C GLY A 126 11.13 -7.52 -10.49
N TRP A 127 10.58 -6.67 -9.63
CA TRP A 127 9.28 -6.88 -9.00
C TRP A 127 8.21 -6.07 -9.71
N LYS A 128 6.93 -6.41 -9.45
CA LYS A 128 5.78 -5.64 -9.93
C LYS A 128 5.36 -4.63 -8.87
N TRP A 129 4.88 -3.48 -9.33
CA TRP A 129 4.26 -2.47 -8.49
C TRP A 129 2.77 -2.39 -8.83
N GLN A 130 1.90 -2.47 -7.82
CA GLN A 130 0.45 -2.43 -8.02
C GLN A 130 -0.23 -1.54 -6.99
N ILE A 131 -1.22 -0.78 -7.45
CA ILE A 131 -2.15 -0.08 -6.55
C ILE A 131 -3.49 -0.80 -6.69
N ILE A 132 -4.01 -1.28 -5.57
CA ILE A 132 -5.30 -1.97 -5.52
C ILE A 132 -6.33 -1.03 -4.92
N THR A 133 -7.48 -0.95 -5.56
CA THR A 133 -8.58 -0.09 -5.13
C THR A 133 -9.75 -0.93 -4.65
N GLU A 134 -10.82 -0.26 -4.19
CA GLU A 134 -12.06 -0.94 -3.79
C GLU A 134 -12.65 -1.78 -4.94
N ASP A 135 -12.38 -1.40 -6.19
CA ASP A 135 -12.89 -2.17 -7.33
C ASP A 135 -12.40 -3.61 -7.31
N THR A 136 -11.14 -3.82 -6.92
CA THR A 136 -10.56 -5.17 -6.82
C THR A 136 -11.06 -5.89 -5.57
N LEU A 137 -11.18 -5.18 -4.44
CA LEU A 137 -11.49 -5.80 -3.15
C LEU A 137 -12.97 -6.15 -2.99
N THR A 138 -13.85 -5.50 -3.74
CA THR A 138 -15.30 -5.68 -3.58
C THR A 138 -15.94 -6.48 -4.70
N THR A 139 -15.19 -6.88 -5.73
CA THR A 139 -15.71 -7.62 -6.89
C THR A 139 -15.62 -9.14 -6.73
N LYS A 140 -16.01 -9.62 -5.60
CA LYS A 140 -16.03 -11.08 -5.42
C LYS A 140 -17.41 -11.65 -5.59
#